data_4092176eb5dcf2340dc121a81568771e
#
_entry.id   4092176eb5dcf2340dc121a81568771e
#
_cell.length_a   1.000
_cell.length_b   1.000
_cell.length_c   1.000
_cell.angle_alpha   90.00
_cell.angle_beta   90.00
_cell.angle_gamma   90.00
#
_symmetry.space_group_name_H-M   'P 1'
#
loop_
_entity.id
_entity.type
_entity.pdbx_description
1 polymer ?
#
loop_
_entity_poly.entity_id
_entity_poly.type
_entity_poly.pdbx_seq_one_letter_code
_entity_poly.pdbx_strand_id
1 'polypeptide(L)'
;HGVQIEFGMDVKNVIIDKAGDKRVAKQIVYVKDGQEQTIDLIEDDLVFITNGCCTDTSCYGDQTHTPDLSQVKNGAGESWDMWKNIAAQAEHGEYGNPDAFCSDVDATNWMSATVATSNEEIIQHIMNVCKRDPRTGKVTTGGIVTVKDSTENWYLSWTINRQPQFKSQDKNMVLVWLY
;
A
#
# COMPACT_ATOMS: atom_id res chain seq x y z
N HIS A 1 13.60 14.58 -16.52
CA HIS A 1 14.23 13.27 -16.74
C HIS A 1 13.54 12.45 -17.84
N GLY A 2 12.56 13.03 -18.57
CA GLY A 2 11.88 12.38 -19.70
C GLY A 2 10.85 11.31 -19.31
N VAL A 3 10.50 11.18 -18.02
CA VAL A 3 9.44 10.29 -17.56
C VAL A 3 8.09 10.92 -17.91
N GLN A 4 7.24 10.15 -18.57
CA GLN A 4 5.83 10.51 -18.79
C GLN A 4 4.99 9.97 -17.65
N ILE A 5 4.11 10.80 -17.11
CA ILE A 5 3.20 10.42 -16.03
C ILE A 5 1.78 10.69 -16.53
N GLU A 6 0.98 9.63 -16.57
CA GLU A 6 -0.42 9.69 -16.94
C GLU A 6 -1.31 9.46 -15.72
N PHE A 7 -2.34 10.29 -15.57
CA PHE A 7 -3.31 10.19 -14.48
C PHE A 7 -4.67 9.73 -15.01
N GLY A 8 -5.50 9.20 -14.12
CA GLY A 8 -6.85 8.78 -14.42
C GLY A 8 -6.92 7.54 -15.33
N MET A 9 -5.85 6.76 -15.35
CA MET A 9 -5.80 5.48 -16.05
C MET A 9 -6.05 4.35 -15.04
N ASP A 10 -7.21 3.71 -15.16
CA ASP A 10 -7.57 2.53 -14.38
C ASP A 10 -7.13 1.27 -15.15
N VAL A 11 -5.98 0.71 -14.77
CA VAL A 11 -5.41 -0.46 -15.44
C VAL A 11 -6.20 -1.70 -15.08
N LYS A 12 -6.80 -2.33 -16.08
CA LYS A 12 -7.65 -3.51 -15.94
C LYS A 12 -6.93 -4.83 -16.20
N ASN A 13 -5.90 -4.82 -17.03
CA ASN A 13 -5.19 -6.04 -17.38
C ASN A 13 -3.81 -5.74 -17.98
N VAL A 14 -2.93 -6.73 -17.91
CA VAL A 14 -1.71 -6.82 -18.72
C VAL A 14 -1.79 -8.11 -19.50
N ILE A 15 -1.90 -8.02 -20.82
CA ILE A 15 -1.98 -9.21 -21.68
C ILE A 15 -0.59 -9.83 -21.80
N ILE A 16 -0.51 -11.12 -21.51
CA ILE A 16 0.74 -11.88 -21.46
C ILE A 16 0.66 -13.04 -22.46
N ASP A 17 1.61 -13.07 -23.40
CA ASP A 17 1.81 -14.20 -24.30
C ASP A 17 2.90 -15.13 -23.76
N LYS A 18 2.69 -16.41 -23.99
CA LYS A 18 3.68 -17.44 -23.71
C LYS A 18 4.43 -17.81 -24.99
N ALA A 19 5.71 -17.47 -25.03
CA ALA A 19 6.62 -17.82 -26.12
C ALA A 19 7.67 -18.84 -25.61
N GLY A 20 7.36 -20.12 -25.70
CA GLY A 20 8.15 -21.18 -25.09
C GLY A 20 8.15 -21.05 -23.58
N ASP A 21 9.34 -20.92 -22.96
CA ASP A 21 9.50 -20.73 -21.51
C ASP A 21 9.44 -19.26 -21.08
N LYS A 22 9.31 -18.32 -22.02
CA LYS A 22 9.23 -16.88 -21.75
C LYS A 22 7.79 -16.42 -21.65
N ARG A 23 7.53 -15.50 -20.74
CA ARG A 23 6.29 -14.72 -20.64
C ARG A 23 6.61 -13.31 -21.13
N VAL A 24 5.85 -12.85 -22.11
CA VAL A 24 6.07 -11.56 -22.76
C VAL A 24 4.80 -10.74 -22.62
N ALA A 25 4.88 -9.61 -21.93
CA ALA A 25 3.79 -8.65 -21.87
C ALA A 25 3.60 -8.04 -23.27
N LYS A 26 2.37 -8.07 -23.78
CA LYS A 26 2.02 -7.59 -25.12
C LYS A 26 1.25 -6.29 -25.10
N GLN A 27 0.43 -6.10 -24.07
CA GLN A 27 -0.49 -4.99 -24.05
C GLN A 27 -0.87 -4.63 -22.62
N ILE A 28 -1.02 -3.37 -22.33
CA ILE A 28 -1.66 -2.89 -21.10
C ILE A 28 -3.07 -2.45 -21.48
N VAL A 29 -4.08 -3.01 -20.82
CA VAL A 29 -5.49 -2.65 -20.97
C VAL A 29 -5.89 -1.74 -19.82
N TYR A 30 -6.48 -0.59 -20.12
CA TYR A 30 -6.91 0.37 -19.12
C TYR A 30 -8.19 1.09 -19.52
N VAL A 31 -8.88 1.65 -18.54
CA VAL A 31 -10.04 2.52 -18.75
C VAL A 31 -9.63 3.97 -18.44
N LYS A 32 -9.91 4.87 -19.35
CA LYS A 32 -9.75 6.32 -19.17
C LYS A 32 -11.00 7.02 -19.69
N ASP A 33 -11.55 7.91 -18.88
CA ASP A 33 -12.78 8.65 -19.20
C ASP A 33 -13.97 7.73 -19.59
N GLY A 34 -14.05 6.55 -18.94
CA GLY A 34 -15.08 5.54 -19.18
C GLY A 34 -14.90 4.73 -20.45
N GLN A 35 -13.79 4.87 -21.17
CA GLN A 35 -13.46 4.13 -22.38
C GLN A 35 -12.28 3.20 -22.18
N GLU A 36 -12.44 1.95 -22.59
CA GLU A 36 -11.32 1.00 -22.62
C GLU A 36 -10.36 1.34 -23.75
N GLN A 37 -9.08 1.35 -23.42
CA GLN A 37 -7.97 1.65 -24.32
C GLN A 37 -6.82 0.71 -24.05
N THR A 38 -5.86 0.66 -24.97
CA THR A 38 -4.70 -0.22 -24.86
C THR A 38 -3.41 0.52 -25.16
N ILE A 39 -2.32 0.06 -24.53
CA ILE A 39 -0.95 0.40 -24.90
C ILE A 39 -0.30 -0.86 -25.41
N ASP A 40 0.09 -0.88 -26.67
CA ASP A 40 0.85 -1.99 -27.25
C ASP A 40 2.30 -1.94 -26.78
N LEU A 41 2.85 -3.09 -26.46
CA LEU A 41 4.20 -3.26 -25.96
C LEU A 41 5.06 -3.99 -26.99
N ILE A 42 6.32 -3.60 -27.09
CA ILE A 42 7.33 -4.29 -27.88
C ILE A 42 8.18 -5.23 -27.01
N GLU A 43 8.97 -6.07 -27.64
CA GLU A 43 9.72 -7.14 -26.95
C GLU A 43 10.71 -6.62 -25.90
N ASP A 44 11.22 -5.40 -26.09
CA ASP A 44 12.20 -4.77 -25.17
C ASP A 44 11.53 -3.96 -24.03
N ASP A 45 10.20 -3.86 -24.02
CA ASP A 45 9.48 -3.16 -22.95
C ASP A 45 9.45 -3.98 -21.66
N LEU A 46 9.60 -3.30 -20.54
CA LEU A 46 9.47 -3.88 -19.21
C LEU A 46 8.26 -3.28 -18.49
N VAL A 47 7.40 -4.13 -17.97
CA VAL A 47 6.22 -3.73 -17.19
C VAL A 47 6.46 -4.02 -15.71
N PHE A 48 6.36 -2.98 -14.88
CA PHE A 48 6.42 -3.10 -13.44
C PHE A 48 5.05 -2.76 -12.85
N ILE A 49 4.46 -3.73 -12.15
CA ILE A 49 3.17 -3.58 -11.48
C ILE A 49 3.43 -3.35 -10.00
N THR A 50 3.05 -2.19 -9.49
CA THR A 50 3.27 -1.81 -8.10
C THR A 50 1.97 -1.68 -7.31
N ASN A 51 0.85 -2.10 -7.89
CA ASN A 51 -0.45 -2.11 -7.22
C ASN A 51 -0.41 -3.05 -6.01
N GLY A 52 -0.76 -2.51 -4.85
CA GLY A 52 -0.81 -3.30 -3.61
C GLY A 52 -1.96 -4.31 -3.62
N CYS A 53 -1.74 -5.45 -2.99
CA CYS A 53 -2.80 -6.45 -2.80
C CYS A 53 -3.68 -6.15 -1.57
N CYS A 54 -3.17 -5.38 -0.59
CA CYS A 54 -3.87 -5.07 0.65
C CYS A 54 -4.42 -3.64 0.72
N THR A 55 -4.37 -2.88 -0.38
CA THR A 55 -4.73 -1.46 -0.40
C THR A 55 -5.95 -1.13 -1.24
N ASP A 56 -6.57 -2.15 -1.80
CA ASP A 56 -7.82 -1.97 -2.53
C ASP A 56 -8.94 -1.61 -1.57
N THR A 57 -9.87 -0.79 -2.03
CA THR A 57 -11.02 -0.32 -1.24
C THR A 57 -10.64 0.33 0.09
N SER A 58 -9.51 1.04 0.15
CA SER A 58 -9.10 1.78 1.35
C SER A 58 -10.16 2.79 1.78
N CYS A 59 -10.43 2.83 3.07
CA CYS A 59 -11.32 3.82 3.68
C CYS A 59 -10.58 4.58 4.79
N TYR A 60 -11.07 5.76 5.10
CA TYR A 60 -10.41 6.67 6.03
C TYR A 60 -11.29 6.96 7.23
N GLY A 61 -10.65 7.10 8.37
CA GLY A 61 -11.25 7.62 9.58
C GLY A 61 -10.50 8.84 10.09
N ASP A 62 -11.00 9.43 11.16
CA ASP A 62 -10.37 10.53 11.87
C ASP A 62 -10.52 10.35 13.40
N GLN A 63 -10.20 11.38 14.19
CA GLN A 63 -10.30 11.32 15.65
C GLN A 63 -11.73 11.14 16.19
N THR A 64 -12.72 11.40 15.39
CA THR A 64 -14.15 11.40 15.79
C THR A 64 -14.99 10.40 15.02
N HIS A 65 -14.47 9.88 13.92
CA HIS A 65 -15.17 8.96 13.03
C HIS A 65 -14.30 7.74 12.76
N THR A 66 -14.83 6.58 13.02
CA THR A 66 -14.21 5.32 12.60
C THR A 66 -14.30 5.15 11.09
N PRO A 67 -13.35 4.47 10.44
CA PRO A 67 -13.46 4.13 9.03
C PRO A 67 -14.77 3.37 8.75
N ASP A 68 -15.44 3.71 7.67
CA ASP A 68 -16.64 3.01 7.23
C ASP A 68 -16.27 1.74 6.45
N LEU A 69 -16.23 0.62 7.14
CA LEU A 69 -15.90 -0.68 6.57
C LEU A 69 -16.99 -1.25 5.65
N SER A 70 -18.20 -0.65 5.62
CA SER A 70 -19.26 -1.06 4.70
C SER A 70 -18.88 -0.85 3.23
N GLN A 71 -17.90 0.01 2.96
CA GLN A 71 -17.35 0.25 1.63
C GLN A 71 -16.41 -0.87 1.15
N VAL A 72 -15.87 -1.65 2.08
CA VAL A 72 -14.96 -2.75 1.77
C VAL A 72 -15.76 -3.95 1.26
N LYS A 73 -15.39 -4.46 0.08
CA LYS A 73 -16.06 -5.59 -0.56
C LYS A 73 -15.10 -6.75 -0.74
N ASN A 74 -15.44 -7.88 -0.17
CA ASN A 74 -14.68 -9.10 -0.38
C ASN A 74 -14.62 -9.47 -1.88
N GLY A 75 -13.42 -9.69 -2.36
CA GLY A 75 -13.18 -10.18 -3.70
C GLY A 75 -13.51 -9.20 -4.84
N ALA A 76 -13.80 -7.94 -4.55
CA ALA A 76 -14.07 -6.91 -5.56
C ALA A 76 -13.20 -5.68 -5.32
N GLY A 77 -12.80 -5.01 -6.40
CA GLY A 77 -12.00 -3.79 -6.37
C GLY A 77 -11.12 -3.67 -7.61
N GLU A 78 -10.71 -2.46 -7.93
CA GLU A 78 -10.02 -2.15 -9.18
C GLU A 78 -8.66 -2.87 -9.29
N SER A 79 -7.83 -2.83 -8.26
CA SER A 79 -6.54 -3.51 -8.24
C SER A 79 -6.70 -5.04 -8.21
N TRP A 80 -7.67 -5.53 -7.46
CA TRP A 80 -7.93 -6.96 -7.38
C TRP A 80 -8.48 -7.51 -8.70
N ASP A 81 -9.33 -6.76 -9.38
CA ASP A 81 -9.85 -7.14 -10.70
C ASP A 81 -8.73 -7.26 -11.72
N MET A 82 -7.76 -6.33 -11.71
CA MET A 82 -6.57 -6.43 -12.55
C MET A 82 -5.77 -7.72 -12.27
N TRP A 83 -5.51 -8.04 -10.99
CA TRP A 83 -4.79 -9.27 -10.63
C TRP A 83 -5.55 -10.53 -11.01
N LYS A 84 -6.88 -10.55 -10.87
CA LYS A 84 -7.74 -11.65 -11.33
C LYS A 84 -7.70 -11.81 -12.83
N ASN A 85 -7.76 -10.70 -13.57
CA ASN A 85 -7.69 -10.72 -15.03
C ASN A 85 -6.33 -11.24 -15.53
N ILE A 86 -5.23 -10.87 -14.87
CA ILE A 86 -3.90 -11.40 -15.18
C ILE A 86 -3.86 -12.90 -14.89
N ALA A 87 -4.32 -13.33 -13.71
CA ALA A 87 -4.30 -14.75 -13.32
C ALA A 87 -5.17 -15.63 -14.22
N ALA A 88 -6.30 -15.09 -14.71
CA ALA A 88 -7.23 -15.84 -15.58
C ALA A 88 -6.67 -16.15 -16.99
N GLN A 89 -5.55 -15.56 -17.38
CA GLN A 89 -4.92 -15.83 -18.68
C GLN A 89 -4.15 -17.16 -18.74
N ALA A 90 -3.93 -17.81 -17.58
CA ALA A 90 -3.25 -19.10 -17.55
C ALA A 90 -3.91 -20.05 -16.55
N GLU A 91 -3.76 -21.35 -16.78
CA GLU A 91 -4.25 -22.40 -15.90
C GLU A 91 -3.28 -22.64 -14.73
N HIS A 92 -3.79 -23.34 -13.71
CA HIS A 92 -3.00 -23.85 -12.59
C HIS A 92 -2.20 -22.79 -11.80
N GLY A 93 -2.64 -21.53 -11.81
CA GLY A 93 -1.98 -20.47 -11.04
C GLY A 93 -0.64 -20.02 -11.60
N GLU A 94 -0.37 -20.25 -12.89
CA GLU A 94 0.88 -19.85 -13.54
C GLU A 94 1.19 -18.35 -13.40
N TYR A 95 0.13 -17.51 -13.38
CA TYR A 95 0.24 -16.06 -13.17
C TYR A 95 -0.24 -15.62 -11.78
N GLY A 96 -0.22 -16.53 -10.82
CA GLY A 96 -0.55 -16.25 -9.43
C GLY A 96 -1.95 -16.69 -9.02
N ASN A 97 -2.24 -16.55 -7.73
CA ASN A 97 -3.54 -16.85 -7.14
C ASN A 97 -4.03 -15.63 -6.34
N PRO A 98 -4.82 -14.73 -6.96
CA PRO A 98 -5.35 -13.54 -6.30
C PRO A 98 -6.26 -13.84 -5.10
N ASP A 99 -6.93 -14.99 -5.07
CA ASP A 99 -7.79 -15.36 -3.95
C ASP A 99 -7.04 -15.44 -2.62
N ALA A 100 -5.72 -15.64 -2.66
CA ALA A 100 -4.88 -15.65 -1.47
C ALA A 100 -4.90 -14.31 -0.70
N PHE A 101 -5.27 -13.20 -1.34
CA PHE A 101 -5.31 -11.88 -0.71
C PHE A 101 -6.64 -11.14 -0.86
N CYS A 102 -7.55 -11.56 -1.75
CA CYS A 102 -8.81 -10.86 -1.98
C CYS A 102 -10.07 -11.66 -1.59
N SER A 103 -9.95 -12.92 -1.20
CA SER A 103 -11.11 -13.74 -0.84
C SER A 103 -11.59 -13.53 0.59
N ASP A 104 -10.73 -13.08 1.49
CA ASP A 104 -11.04 -12.83 2.89
C ASP A 104 -10.39 -11.52 3.34
N VAL A 105 -11.17 -10.44 3.34
CA VAL A 105 -10.70 -9.10 3.70
C VAL A 105 -10.30 -9.02 5.16
N ASP A 106 -10.98 -9.73 6.05
CA ASP A 106 -10.65 -9.70 7.47
C ASP A 106 -9.30 -10.36 7.75
N ALA A 107 -8.96 -11.42 7.01
CA ALA A 107 -7.67 -12.08 7.12
C ALA A 107 -6.51 -11.27 6.53
N THR A 108 -6.79 -10.40 5.56
CA THR A 108 -5.77 -9.60 4.85
C THR A 108 -5.83 -8.11 5.18
N ASN A 109 -6.67 -7.73 6.11
CA ASN A 109 -6.88 -6.34 6.51
C ASN A 109 -5.58 -5.71 7.03
N TRP A 110 -5.33 -4.50 6.58
CA TRP A 110 -4.20 -3.68 6.99
C TRP A 110 -4.71 -2.32 7.46
N MET A 111 -4.33 -1.94 8.67
CA MET A 111 -4.68 -0.64 9.21
C MET A 111 -3.44 0.19 9.50
N SER A 112 -3.52 1.48 9.26
CA SER A 112 -2.48 2.42 9.66
C SER A 112 -3.09 3.70 10.20
N ALA A 113 -2.35 4.36 11.07
CA ALA A 113 -2.73 5.65 11.63
C ALA A 113 -1.50 6.54 11.82
N THR A 114 -1.69 7.84 11.71
CA THR A 114 -0.69 8.83 12.14
C THR A 114 -1.17 9.49 13.41
N VAL A 115 -0.41 9.35 14.48
CA VAL A 115 -0.67 9.99 15.75
C VAL A 115 0.23 11.23 15.88
N ALA A 116 -0.39 12.39 16.05
CA ALA A 116 0.30 13.62 16.36
C ALA A 116 0.33 13.82 17.89
N THR A 117 1.50 13.98 18.47
CA THR A 117 1.65 14.17 19.92
C THR A 117 2.66 15.26 20.27
N SER A 118 2.33 16.07 21.26
CA SER A 118 3.24 16.97 21.95
C SER A 118 3.37 16.61 23.44
N ASN A 119 2.89 15.45 23.85
CA ASN A 119 2.98 14.96 25.22
C ASN A 119 4.44 14.56 25.52
N GLU A 120 5.06 15.26 26.47
CA GLU A 120 6.47 15.05 26.83
C GLU A 120 6.73 13.67 27.43
N GLU A 121 5.79 13.06 28.12
CA GLU A 121 5.96 11.69 28.67
C GLU A 121 6.05 10.66 27.54
N ILE A 122 5.19 10.79 26.53
CA ILE A 122 5.22 9.93 25.33
C ILE A 122 6.52 10.14 24.56
N ILE A 123 6.92 11.39 24.35
CA ILE A 123 8.15 11.72 23.65
C ILE A 123 9.37 11.19 24.41
N GLN A 124 9.39 11.33 25.75
CA GLN A 124 10.45 10.77 26.57
C GLN A 124 10.51 9.24 26.50
N HIS A 125 9.34 8.58 26.45
CA HIS A 125 9.30 7.12 26.27
C HIS A 125 9.90 6.73 24.90
N ILE A 126 9.54 7.44 23.83
CA ILE A 126 10.10 7.23 22.49
C ILE A 126 11.64 7.41 22.53
N MET A 127 12.12 8.46 23.19
CA MET A 127 13.56 8.70 23.34
C MET A 127 14.26 7.57 24.09
N ASN A 128 13.61 7.01 25.13
CA ASN A 128 14.14 5.89 25.89
C ASN A 128 14.26 4.61 25.04
N VAL A 129 13.30 4.37 24.15
CA VAL A 129 13.31 3.23 23.23
C VAL A 129 14.30 3.44 22.09
N CYS A 130 14.21 4.58 21.41
CA CYS A 130 14.95 4.85 20.18
C CYS A 130 16.35 5.44 20.42
N LYS A 131 16.65 5.87 21.66
CA LYS A 131 17.90 6.53 22.05
C LYS A 131 18.20 7.83 21.27
N ARG A 132 17.16 8.48 20.77
CA ARG A 132 17.24 9.73 20.00
C ARG A 132 16.02 10.60 20.27
N ASP A 133 16.21 11.90 20.25
CA ASP A 133 15.09 12.85 20.25
C ASP A 133 14.45 12.90 18.87
N PRO A 134 13.16 12.54 18.74
CA PRO A 134 12.46 12.56 17.45
C PRO A 134 12.40 13.97 16.82
N ARG A 135 12.52 15.02 17.60
CA ARG A 135 12.44 16.41 17.15
C ARG A 135 13.71 16.93 16.47
N THR A 136 14.78 16.16 16.48
CA THR A 136 16.10 16.63 15.98
C THR A 136 16.27 16.64 14.48
N GLY A 137 15.26 16.28 13.71
CA GLY A 137 15.33 16.23 12.24
C GLY A 137 16.12 15.06 11.66
N LYS A 138 16.49 14.08 12.47
CA LYS A 138 17.16 12.83 12.06
C LYS A 138 16.17 11.68 12.05
N VAL A 139 16.48 10.61 11.31
CA VAL A 139 15.73 9.36 11.42
C VAL A 139 15.78 8.88 12.87
N THR A 140 14.62 8.73 13.47
CA THR A 140 14.52 8.55 14.92
C THR A 140 14.60 7.10 15.34
N THR A 141 13.80 6.23 14.73
CA THR A 141 13.74 4.83 15.14
C THR A 141 14.93 4.02 14.64
N GLY A 142 15.57 4.43 13.54
CA GLY A 142 16.56 3.61 12.87
C GLY A 142 15.99 2.29 12.33
N GLY A 143 14.68 2.11 12.40
CA GLY A 143 13.91 0.92 12.02
C GLY A 143 12.49 0.98 12.57
N ILE A 144 11.82 -0.15 12.52
CA ILE A 144 10.46 -0.33 13.01
C ILE A 144 10.51 -0.92 14.41
N VAL A 145 9.71 -0.37 15.34
CA VAL A 145 9.48 -0.98 16.65
C VAL A 145 8.18 -1.77 16.56
N THR A 146 8.24 -3.06 16.84
CA THR A 146 7.08 -3.94 16.81
C THR A 146 6.77 -4.43 18.22
N VAL A 147 5.51 -4.28 18.61
CA VAL A 147 4.95 -4.86 19.84
C VAL A 147 4.05 -6.02 19.44
N LYS A 148 4.37 -7.19 19.93
CA LYS A 148 3.55 -8.38 19.71
C LYS A 148 2.64 -8.57 20.91
N ASP A 149 1.33 -8.52 20.68
CA ASP A 149 0.36 -9.01 21.65
C ASP A 149 0.18 -10.52 21.47
N SER A 150 0.43 -11.27 22.54
CA SER A 150 0.33 -12.73 22.52
C SER A 150 -1.10 -13.25 22.67
N THR A 151 -2.06 -12.40 23.04
CA THR A 151 -3.43 -12.82 23.36
C THR A 151 -4.36 -12.72 22.17
N GLU A 152 -4.16 -11.72 21.29
CA GLU A 152 -5.11 -11.38 20.23
C GLU A 152 -4.55 -11.58 18.81
N ASN A 153 -3.33 -12.10 18.67
CA ASN A 153 -2.61 -12.20 17.38
C ASN A 153 -2.42 -10.87 16.64
N TRP A 154 -2.59 -9.75 17.30
CA TRP A 154 -2.34 -8.44 16.75
C TRP A 154 -0.86 -8.08 16.83
N TYR A 155 -0.38 -7.47 15.78
CA TYR A 155 0.93 -6.86 15.73
C TYR A 155 0.74 -5.37 15.55
N LEU A 156 1.26 -4.59 16.48
CA LEU A 156 1.35 -3.16 16.34
C LEU A 156 2.80 -2.79 16.06
N SER A 157 3.04 -2.20 14.94
CA SER A 157 4.33 -1.62 14.62
C SER A 157 4.23 -0.11 14.57
N TRP A 158 5.29 0.58 14.93
CA TRP A 158 5.36 2.02 14.80
C TRP A 158 6.75 2.47 14.35
N THR A 159 6.77 3.58 13.68
CA THR A 159 8.00 4.26 13.28
C THR A 159 7.82 5.77 13.33
N ILE A 160 8.93 6.46 13.50
CA ILE A 160 8.98 7.91 13.42
C ILE A 160 9.96 8.27 12.32
N ASN A 161 9.44 8.81 11.25
CA ASN A 161 10.23 9.31 10.16
C ASN A 161 10.91 10.64 10.58
N ARG A 162 11.78 11.13 9.75
CA ARG A 162 12.45 12.42 9.97
C ARG A 162 11.43 13.54 10.25
N GLN A 163 11.63 14.27 11.33
CA GLN A 163 10.80 15.41 11.72
C GLN A 163 11.51 16.75 11.42
N PRO A 164 10.81 17.83 11.10
CA PRO A 164 9.38 17.84 10.79
C PRO A 164 9.08 17.20 9.45
N GLN A 165 7.92 16.54 9.31
CA GLN A 165 7.45 16.01 8.03
C GLN A 165 6.82 17.10 7.16
N PHE A 166 6.23 18.12 7.79
CA PHE A 166 5.57 19.23 7.11
C PHE A 166 6.16 20.57 7.55
N LYS A 167 6.22 21.52 6.63
CA LYS A 167 6.74 22.88 6.91
C LYS A 167 5.96 23.59 8.01
N SER A 168 4.66 23.31 8.13
CA SER A 168 3.75 23.89 9.13
C SER A 168 3.69 23.11 10.44
N GLN A 169 4.44 22.03 10.58
CA GLN A 169 4.43 21.22 11.79
C GLN A 169 5.04 21.99 12.97
N ASP A 170 4.33 21.99 14.12
CA ASP A 170 4.87 22.56 15.36
C ASP A 170 6.16 21.84 15.76
N LYS A 171 7.15 22.57 16.22
CA LYS A 171 8.47 22.05 16.59
C LYS A 171 8.43 21.07 17.77
N ASN A 172 7.42 21.20 18.63
CA ASN A 172 7.23 20.32 19.78
C ASN A 172 6.37 19.09 19.46
N MET A 173 5.78 19.05 18.27
CA MET A 173 4.93 17.96 17.84
C MET A 173 5.76 16.87 17.15
N VAL A 174 5.43 15.63 17.46
CA VAL A 174 5.98 14.44 16.81
C VAL A 174 4.85 13.67 16.13
N LEU A 175 5.07 13.28 14.88
CA LEU A 175 4.17 12.43 14.13
C LEU A 175 4.69 10.99 14.19
N VAL A 176 3.89 10.10 14.77
CA VAL A 176 4.18 8.69 14.90
C VAL A 176 3.30 7.93 13.92
N TRP A 177 3.89 7.16 13.05
CA TRP A 177 3.16 6.28 12.14
C TRP A 177 3.00 4.91 12.78
N LEU A 178 1.75 4.48 12.92
CA LEU A 178 1.32 3.19 13.45
C LEU A 178 0.82 2.30 12.30
N TYR A 179 1.10 1.02 12.34
CA TYR A 179 0.61 0.01 11.38
C TYR A 179 0.76 -1.41 11.93
#